data_e952a595bf28c7d6281d3a06871096a6
#
_entry.id   e952a595bf28c7d6281d3a06871096a6
#
_cell.length_a   1.000
_cell.length_b   1.000
_cell.length_c   1.000
_cell.angle_alpha   90.00
_cell.angle_beta   90.00
_cell.angle_gamma   90.00
#
_symmetry.space_group_name_H-M   'P 1'
#
loop_
_entity.id
_entity.type
_entity.pdbx_description
1 polymer ?
#
loop_
_entity_poly.entity_id
_entity_poly.type
_entity_poly.pdbx_seq_one_letter_code
_entity_poly.pdbx_strand_id
1 'polypeptide(L)'
;MPRDRELMALTGLRSTHAVCTHVECLLDLEPHGYPTAYQLLLRQRDAALPVLGTVSAGFPSPADEELTDTMSLDDYLIGNKEATYILKVNGESMIGAGIMPGDMLLVERGAEPRDGDIVIAQVDREWTMKFFRRRGRRVFLEAANQDFKPIFPTEELKVAAVVRAVIRKYA
;
A
#
# COMPACT_ATOMS: atom_id res chain seq x y z
N MET A 1 28.37 -13.53 12.40
CA MET A 1 28.35 -12.53 11.31
C MET A 1 27.75 -13.16 10.08
N PRO A 2 26.79 -12.50 9.40
CA PRO A 2 26.24 -13.01 8.14
C PRO A 2 27.34 -13.11 7.10
N ARG A 3 27.25 -14.12 6.22
CA ARG A 3 28.23 -14.30 5.14
C ARG A 3 27.99 -13.22 4.07
N ASP A 4 29.05 -12.79 3.38
CA ASP A 4 29.00 -11.73 2.36
C ASP A 4 27.87 -11.88 1.33
N ARG A 5 27.52 -13.11 0.98
CA ARG A 5 26.39 -13.41 0.07
C ARG A 5 25.01 -13.01 0.65
N GLU A 6 24.83 -13.12 1.95
CA GLU A 6 23.58 -12.73 2.63
C GLU A 6 23.46 -11.21 2.70
N LEU A 7 24.58 -10.52 2.93
CA LEU A 7 24.63 -9.05 2.89
C LEU A 7 24.37 -8.50 1.49
N MET A 8 24.90 -9.14 0.44
CA MET A 8 24.61 -8.76 -0.95
C MET A 8 23.13 -8.90 -1.29
N ALA A 9 22.49 -9.99 -0.85
CA ALA A 9 21.05 -10.21 -1.06
C ALA A 9 20.19 -9.17 -0.33
N LEU A 10 20.63 -8.70 0.84
CA LEU A 10 19.92 -7.73 1.67
C LEU A 10 20.06 -6.28 1.17
N THR A 11 21.24 -5.93 0.62
CA THR A 11 21.55 -4.55 0.21
C THR A 11 21.29 -4.29 -1.28
N GLY A 12 21.04 -5.34 -2.08
CA GLY A 12 20.94 -5.23 -3.54
C GLY A 12 22.28 -4.90 -4.23
N LEU A 13 23.38 -4.87 -3.50
CA LEU A 13 24.71 -4.55 -4.03
C LEU A 13 25.29 -5.75 -4.77
N ARG A 14 25.95 -5.50 -5.90
CA ARG A 14 26.43 -6.54 -6.82
C ARG A 14 27.84 -7.05 -6.55
N SER A 15 28.54 -6.53 -5.53
CA SER A 15 29.88 -7.01 -5.17
C SER A 15 30.09 -7.00 -3.65
N THR A 16 30.88 -7.95 -3.16
CA THR A 16 31.29 -8.04 -1.76
C THR A 16 32.06 -6.81 -1.31
N HIS A 17 32.86 -6.23 -2.21
CA HIS A 17 33.62 -5.00 -1.95
C HIS A 17 32.69 -3.80 -1.71
N ALA A 18 31.64 -3.64 -2.53
CA ALA A 18 30.64 -2.60 -2.34
C ALA A 18 29.86 -2.76 -1.03
N VAL A 19 29.58 -4.00 -0.62
CA VAL A 19 28.95 -4.32 0.68
C VAL A 19 29.88 -3.93 1.84
N CYS A 20 31.15 -4.33 1.80
CA CYS A 20 32.14 -3.97 2.85
C CYS A 20 32.30 -2.46 2.98
N THR A 21 32.47 -1.74 1.87
CA THR A 21 32.62 -0.28 1.90
C THR A 21 31.39 0.40 2.44
N HIS A 22 30.21 -0.10 2.12
CA HIS A 22 28.94 0.46 2.60
C HIS A 22 28.72 0.19 4.09
N VAL A 23 29.06 -1.01 4.56
CA VAL A 23 28.99 -1.38 5.98
C VAL A 23 30.04 -0.63 6.81
N GLU A 24 31.29 -0.49 6.33
CA GLU A 24 32.33 0.28 6.99
C GLU A 24 31.98 1.77 7.08
N CYS A 25 31.48 2.38 6.00
CA CYS A 25 30.98 3.76 6.00
C CYS A 25 29.84 4.02 6.99
N LEU A 26 29.02 3.01 7.27
CA LEU A 26 27.91 3.09 8.20
C LEU A 26 28.33 2.81 9.65
N LEU A 27 29.42 2.03 9.85
CA LEU A 27 30.02 1.79 11.17
C LEU A 27 30.79 3.01 11.68
N ASP A 28 31.33 3.82 10.77
CA ASP A 28 32.02 5.08 11.11
C ASP A 28 31.08 6.20 11.56
N LEU A 29 29.77 6.01 11.42
CA LEU A 29 28.76 6.98 11.87
C LEU A 29 28.31 6.80 13.32
N GLU A 30 28.92 5.88 14.09
CA GLU A 30 28.62 5.74 15.52
C GLU A 30 29.51 6.65 16.41
N PRO A 31 28.93 7.80 16.82
CA PRO A 31 28.88 8.07 18.26
C PRO A 31 27.55 8.58 18.82
N HIS A 32 26.43 8.53 18.07
CA HIS A 32 25.21 9.27 18.45
C HIS A 32 23.96 8.42 18.69
N GLY A 33 24.10 7.11 18.95
CA GLY A 33 22.96 6.28 19.38
C GLY A 33 21.91 5.98 18.30
N TYR A 34 22.22 6.22 17.02
CA TYR A 34 21.37 5.77 15.92
C TYR A 34 21.55 4.26 15.69
N PRO A 35 20.49 3.52 15.35
CA PRO A 35 20.62 2.10 15.05
C PRO A 35 21.56 1.91 13.87
N THR A 36 22.48 0.95 13.98
CA THR A 36 23.39 0.59 12.88
C THR A 36 22.60 0.24 11.62
N ALA A 37 23.17 0.43 10.44
CA ALA A 37 22.55 0.01 9.18
C ALA A 37 22.16 -1.48 9.23
N TYR A 38 22.92 -2.30 9.93
CA TYR A 38 22.62 -3.71 10.17
C TYR A 38 21.37 -3.88 11.04
N GLN A 39 21.18 -3.10 12.08
CA GLN A 39 19.95 -3.11 12.90
C GLN A 39 18.74 -2.58 12.13
N LEU A 40 18.92 -1.59 11.24
CA LEU A 40 17.89 -1.13 10.34
C LEU A 40 17.52 -2.20 9.31
N LEU A 41 18.48 -2.89 8.74
CA LEU A 41 18.27 -4.02 7.82
C LEU A 41 17.59 -5.21 8.51
N LEU A 42 17.99 -5.52 9.76
CA LEU A 42 17.30 -6.54 10.57
C LEU A 42 15.86 -6.13 10.87
N ARG A 43 15.61 -4.86 11.21
CA ARG A 43 14.24 -4.36 11.43
C ARG A 43 13.36 -4.46 10.18
N GLN A 44 13.93 -4.31 8.98
CA GLN A 44 13.20 -4.56 7.74
C GLN A 44 12.84 -6.04 7.54
N ARG A 45 13.68 -6.95 8.03
CA ARG A 45 13.41 -8.40 8.01
C ARG A 45 12.37 -8.82 9.06
N ASP A 46 12.38 -8.17 10.23
CA ASP A 46 11.44 -8.44 11.33
C ASP A 46 10.00 -8.00 11.04
N ALA A 47 9.77 -7.30 9.92
CA ALA A 47 8.43 -6.87 9.50
C ALA A 47 7.65 -7.95 8.74
N ALA A 48 8.28 -9.09 8.39
CA ALA A 48 7.57 -10.20 7.78
C ALA A 48 6.77 -10.97 8.83
N LEU A 49 5.48 -11.18 8.55
CA LEU A 49 4.55 -11.87 9.43
C LEU A 49 4.26 -13.28 8.90
N PRO A 50 4.12 -14.29 9.78
CA PRO A 50 3.71 -15.62 9.36
C PRO A 50 2.25 -15.60 8.88
N VAL A 51 1.99 -16.28 7.77
CA VAL A 51 0.64 -16.53 7.26
C VAL A 51 0.22 -17.93 7.73
N LEU A 52 -0.74 -17.99 8.66
CA LEU A 52 -1.16 -19.22 9.35
C LEU A 52 -2.41 -19.87 8.73
N GLY A 53 -2.78 -19.53 7.51
CA GLY A 53 -3.93 -20.11 6.83
C GLY A 53 -5.16 -19.22 6.82
N THR A 54 -6.35 -19.81 6.81
CA THR A 54 -7.63 -19.12 6.65
C THR A 54 -8.52 -19.27 7.88
N VAL A 55 -9.31 -18.23 8.18
CA VAL A 55 -10.35 -18.27 9.19
C VAL A 55 -11.72 -18.07 8.54
N SER A 56 -12.69 -18.90 8.92
CA SER A 56 -14.07 -18.75 8.44
C SER A 56 -14.80 -17.65 9.23
N ALA A 57 -15.29 -16.67 8.52
CA ALA A 57 -16.16 -15.63 9.10
C ALA A 57 -17.61 -16.12 9.08
N GLY A 58 -17.94 -17.09 9.90
CA GLY A 58 -19.26 -17.72 9.95
C GLY A 58 -19.36 -18.65 11.14
N PHE A 59 -19.86 -19.89 10.90
CA PHE A 59 -19.93 -20.89 11.94
C PHE A 59 -18.52 -21.35 12.34
N PRO A 60 -18.28 -21.65 13.65
CA PRO A 60 -17.00 -22.16 14.12
C PRO A 60 -16.60 -23.42 13.34
N SER A 61 -15.39 -23.43 12.80
CA SER A 61 -14.77 -24.60 12.20
C SER A 61 -13.38 -24.79 12.82
N PRO A 62 -12.83 -26.04 12.86
CA PRO A 62 -11.45 -26.24 13.29
C PRO A 62 -10.51 -25.38 12.42
N ALA A 63 -9.62 -24.66 13.08
CA ALA A 63 -8.58 -23.90 12.37
C ALA A 63 -7.44 -24.88 12.03
N ASP A 64 -7.12 -24.99 10.76
CA ASP A 64 -5.88 -25.64 10.32
C ASP A 64 -4.77 -24.58 10.46
N GLU A 65 -4.06 -24.62 11.59
CA GLU A 65 -2.89 -23.79 11.85
C GLU A 65 -1.66 -24.40 11.16
N GLU A 66 -1.62 -24.40 9.85
CA GLU A 66 -0.40 -24.68 9.10
C GLU A 66 0.27 -23.38 8.71
N LEU A 67 1.56 -23.23 9.08
CA LEU A 67 2.41 -22.16 8.59
C LEU A 67 2.52 -22.28 7.07
N THR A 68 1.82 -21.44 6.35
CA THR A 68 1.75 -21.52 4.89
C THR A 68 2.90 -20.70 4.26
N ASP A 69 3.21 -19.54 4.81
CA ASP A 69 4.23 -18.64 4.26
C ASP A 69 4.59 -17.52 5.26
N THR A 70 5.55 -16.68 4.89
CA THR A 70 5.86 -15.42 5.58
C THR A 70 5.64 -14.25 4.61
N MET A 71 4.96 -13.20 5.05
CA MET A 71 4.61 -12.07 4.22
C MET A 71 5.05 -10.74 4.86
N SER A 72 5.73 -9.89 4.11
CA SER A 72 5.91 -8.49 4.44
C SER A 72 4.68 -7.69 3.98
N LEU A 73 4.06 -6.94 4.88
CA LEU A 73 2.93 -6.09 4.51
C LEU A 73 3.34 -5.00 3.52
N ASP A 74 4.56 -4.49 3.61
CA ASP A 74 5.08 -3.51 2.67
C ASP A 74 5.16 -4.08 1.26
N ASP A 75 5.71 -5.28 1.11
CA ASP A 75 5.86 -5.93 -0.20
C ASP A 75 4.52 -6.37 -0.77
N TYR A 76 3.59 -6.77 0.09
CA TYR A 76 2.23 -7.16 -0.33
C TYR A 76 1.39 -5.97 -0.80
N LEU A 77 1.48 -4.84 -0.09
CA LEU A 77 0.60 -3.69 -0.31
C LEU A 77 1.19 -2.65 -1.27
N ILE A 78 2.52 -2.57 -1.40
CA ILE A 78 3.21 -1.49 -2.10
C ILE A 78 3.96 -2.04 -3.31
N GLY A 79 3.32 -1.98 -4.48
CA GLY A 79 3.94 -2.39 -5.74
C GLY A 79 4.98 -1.37 -6.27
N ASN A 80 4.78 -0.08 -6.01
CA ASN A 80 5.66 1.00 -6.42
C ASN A 80 5.84 2.03 -5.31
N LYS A 81 6.96 1.96 -4.57
CA LYS A 81 7.22 2.81 -3.41
C LYS A 81 7.29 4.30 -3.75
N GLU A 82 7.79 4.67 -4.93
CA GLU A 82 7.95 6.07 -5.33
C GLU A 82 6.61 6.74 -5.72
N ALA A 83 5.67 5.95 -6.19
CA ALA A 83 4.35 6.42 -6.62
C ALA A 83 3.24 6.21 -5.58
N THR A 84 3.53 5.50 -4.46
CA THR A 84 2.54 5.17 -3.43
C THR A 84 2.51 6.19 -2.31
N TYR A 85 1.31 6.64 -1.97
CA TYR A 85 1.05 7.62 -0.91
C TYR A 85 -0.06 7.15 0.01
N ILE A 86 -0.12 7.69 1.21
CA ILE A 86 -1.19 7.45 2.17
C ILE A 86 -2.09 8.69 2.22
N LEU A 87 -3.41 8.46 2.10
CA LEU A 87 -4.44 9.48 2.30
C LEU A 87 -5.40 9.04 3.40
N LYS A 88 -5.94 9.98 4.16
CA LYS A 88 -6.98 9.71 5.16
C LYS A 88 -8.36 10.01 4.57
N VAL A 89 -9.30 9.10 4.77
CA VAL A 89 -10.68 9.26 4.29
C VAL A 89 -11.42 10.29 5.13
N ASN A 90 -12.08 11.21 4.43
CA ASN A 90 -13.02 12.14 5.00
C ASN A 90 -14.29 12.14 4.13
N GLY A 91 -15.42 11.70 4.68
CA GLY A 91 -16.69 11.60 3.97
C GLY A 91 -17.20 10.17 3.83
N GLU A 92 -18.46 10.05 3.41
CA GLU A 92 -19.27 8.82 3.46
C GLU A 92 -19.65 8.29 2.08
N SER A 93 -19.13 8.88 1.02
CA SER A 93 -19.54 8.52 -0.35
C SER A 93 -19.17 7.11 -0.79
N MET A 94 -18.29 6.42 -0.04
CA MET A 94 -17.78 5.09 -0.37
C MET A 94 -18.06 4.04 0.73
N ILE A 95 -19.00 4.30 1.64
CA ILE A 95 -19.37 3.38 2.73
C ILE A 95 -19.88 2.03 2.24
N GLY A 96 -20.61 2.01 1.12
CA GLY A 96 -21.09 0.77 0.48
C GLY A 96 -19.98 -0.08 -0.13
N ALA A 97 -18.77 0.49 -0.30
CA ALA A 97 -17.55 -0.24 -0.65
C ALA A 97 -16.73 -0.62 0.59
N GLY A 98 -17.26 -0.44 1.80
CA GLY A 98 -16.59 -0.74 3.05
C GLY A 98 -15.55 0.30 3.47
N ILE A 99 -15.46 1.46 2.79
CA ILE A 99 -14.52 2.54 3.12
C ILE A 99 -15.23 3.56 4.00
N MET A 100 -14.71 3.71 5.24
CA MET A 100 -15.33 4.57 6.26
C MET A 100 -14.51 5.84 6.51
N PRO A 101 -15.14 6.90 7.02
CA PRO A 101 -14.40 8.05 7.51
C PRO A 101 -13.34 7.66 8.54
N GLY A 102 -12.12 8.18 8.39
CA GLY A 102 -11.00 7.85 9.25
C GLY A 102 -10.09 6.73 8.76
N ASP A 103 -10.50 5.93 7.78
CA ASP A 103 -9.64 4.94 7.13
C ASP A 103 -8.42 5.59 6.48
N MET A 104 -7.35 4.81 6.35
CA MET A 104 -6.19 5.17 5.55
C MET A 104 -6.23 4.43 4.22
N LEU A 105 -5.96 5.15 3.14
CA LEU A 105 -5.88 4.61 1.79
C LEU A 105 -4.43 4.57 1.35
N LEU A 106 -4.00 3.45 0.79
CA LEU A 106 -2.81 3.38 -0.05
C LEU A 106 -3.24 3.70 -1.49
N VAL A 107 -2.67 4.76 -2.06
CA VAL A 107 -3.00 5.23 -3.40
C VAL A 107 -1.75 5.29 -4.25
N GLU A 108 -1.85 4.85 -5.51
CA GLU A 108 -0.76 4.88 -6.48
C GLU A 108 -1.00 5.99 -7.51
N ARG A 109 -0.07 6.95 -7.55
CA ARG A 109 -0.10 8.06 -8.51
C ARG A 109 0.35 7.58 -9.90
N GLY A 110 -0.29 8.14 -10.93
CA GLY A 110 0.09 7.89 -12.33
C GLY A 110 -0.35 6.52 -12.88
N ALA A 111 -1.03 5.69 -12.06
CA ALA A 111 -1.62 4.46 -12.54
C ALA A 111 -2.82 4.76 -13.46
N GLU A 112 -2.93 4.04 -14.58
CA GLU A 112 -4.09 4.14 -15.46
C GLU A 112 -5.29 3.42 -14.83
N PRO A 113 -6.43 4.12 -14.63
CA PRO A 113 -7.60 3.52 -14.01
C PRO A 113 -8.32 2.59 -14.97
N ARG A 114 -8.80 1.47 -14.45
CA ARG A 114 -9.70 0.52 -15.12
C ARG A 114 -11.12 0.71 -14.66
N ASP A 115 -12.08 0.23 -15.46
CA ASP A 115 -13.48 0.23 -15.04
C ASP A 115 -13.65 -0.56 -13.74
N GLY A 116 -14.25 0.09 -12.74
CA GLY A 116 -14.43 -0.46 -11.39
C GLY A 116 -13.35 -0.09 -10.37
N ASP A 117 -12.23 0.49 -10.78
CA ASP A 117 -11.21 0.97 -9.84
C ASP A 117 -11.76 2.11 -8.98
N ILE A 118 -11.31 2.16 -7.72
CA ILE A 118 -11.55 3.32 -6.86
C ILE A 118 -10.43 4.32 -7.11
N VAL A 119 -10.80 5.55 -7.44
CA VAL A 119 -9.84 6.59 -7.82
C VAL A 119 -9.95 7.82 -6.94
N ILE A 120 -8.82 8.51 -6.78
CA ILE A 120 -8.77 9.89 -6.34
C ILE A 120 -8.73 10.75 -7.60
N ALA A 121 -9.76 11.55 -7.79
CA ALA A 121 -9.91 12.35 -8.99
C ALA A 121 -10.28 13.79 -8.68
N GLN A 122 -9.88 14.69 -9.57
CA GLN A 122 -10.36 16.06 -9.63
C GLN A 122 -11.38 16.15 -10.76
N VAL A 123 -12.58 16.58 -10.43
CA VAL A 123 -13.68 16.84 -11.35
C VAL A 123 -14.05 18.29 -11.23
N ASP A 124 -14.00 19.03 -12.34
CA ASP A 124 -14.41 20.44 -12.41
C ASP A 124 -13.80 21.25 -11.23
N ARG A 125 -12.51 20.99 -10.89
CA ARG A 125 -11.68 21.56 -9.81
C ARG A 125 -11.94 21.04 -8.40
N GLU A 126 -12.88 20.13 -8.18
CA GLU A 126 -13.15 19.53 -6.87
C GLU A 126 -12.54 18.15 -6.75
N TRP A 127 -11.93 17.86 -5.59
CA TRP A 127 -11.34 16.54 -5.30
C TRP A 127 -12.37 15.58 -4.75
N THR A 128 -12.36 14.35 -5.25
CA THR A 128 -13.27 13.31 -4.78
C THR A 128 -12.66 11.93 -4.87
N MET A 129 -13.22 10.98 -4.10
CA MET A 129 -12.95 9.55 -4.19
C MET A 129 -14.22 8.83 -4.63
N LYS A 130 -14.16 8.09 -5.74
CA LYS A 130 -15.30 7.38 -6.34
C LYS A 130 -14.82 6.17 -7.11
N PHE A 131 -15.75 5.28 -7.49
CA PHE A 131 -15.51 4.33 -8.55
C PHE A 131 -15.33 5.05 -9.89
N PHE A 132 -14.29 4.66 -10.61
CA PHE A 132 -14.12 5.02 -12.00
C PHE A 132 -14.97 4.10 -12.87
N ARG A 133 -15.86 4.66 -13.66
CA ARG A 133 -16.73 3.91 -14.54
C ARG A 133 -16.53 4.31 -15.98
N ARG A 134 -16.42 3.30 -16.85
CA ARG A 134 -16.30 3.50 -18.29
C ARG A 134 -17.36 2.70 -19.04
N ARG A 135 -18.23 3.40 -19.75
CA ARG A 135 -19.21 2.79 -20.65
C ARG A 135 -18.95 3.24 -22.09
N GLY A 136 -18.30 2.40 -22.86
CA GLY A 136 -17.83 2.74 -24.20
C GLY A 136 -16.84 3.92 -24.13
N ARG A 137 -17.21 5.06 -24.75
CA ARG A 137 -16.39 6.29 -24.73
C ARG A 137 -16.70 7.23 -23.56
N ARG A 138 -17.74 6.96 -22.77
CA ARG A 138 -18.14 7.82 -21.65
C ARG A 138 -17.47 7.35 -20.37
N VAL A 139 -16.88 8.30 -19.67
CA VAL A 139 -16.32 8.11 -18.34
C VAL A 139 -17.14 8.91 -17.34
N PHE A 140 -17.44 8.33 -16.17
CA PHE A 140 -18.13 8.99 -15.08
C PHE A 140 -17.63 8.42 -13.75
N LEU A 141 -17.93 9.10 -12.66
CA LEU A 141 -17.56 8.69 -11.31
C LEU A 141 -18.82 8.29 -10.54
N GLU A 142 -18.78 7.14 -9.87
CA GLU A 142 -19.91 6.57 -9.14
C GLU A 142 -19.57 6.40 -7.66
N ALA A 143 -20.44 6.88 -6.78
CA ALA A 143 -20.32 6.66 -5.35
C ALA A 143 -20.75 5.23 -4.98
N ALA A 144 -20.21 4.71 -3.88
CA ALA A 144 -20.72 3.52 -3.22
C ALA A 144 -21.65 3.90 -2.06
N ASN A 145 -22.53 4.86 -2.30
CA ASN A 145 -23.55 5.30 -1.36
C ASN A 145 -24.71 5.91 -2.16
N GLN A 146 -25.93 5.45 -1.90
CA GLN A 146 -27.14 5.83 -2.64
C GLN A 146 -27.50 7.32 -2.51
N ASP A 147 -27.04 7.97 -1.45
CA ASP A 147 -27.29 9.40 -1.22
C ASP A 147 -26.49 10.29 -2.18
N PHE A 148 -25.51 9.73 -2.90
CA PHE A 148 -24.65 10.44 -3.83
C PHE A 148 -24.97 10.05 -5.27
N LYS A 149 -25.29 11.04 -6.09
CA LYS A 149 -25.51 10.82 -7.53
C LYS A 149 -24.20 10.58 -8.28
N PRO A 150 -24.20 9.82 -9.38
CA PRO A 150 -23.05 9.71 -10.28
C PRO A 150 -22.64 11.10 -10.81
N ILE A 151 -21.34 11.32 -10.92
CA ILE A 151 -20.76 12.58 -11.41
C ILE A 151 -20.33 12.37 -12.86
N PHE A 152 -20.91 13.13 -13.75
CA PHE A 152 -20.51 13.19 -15.16
C PHE A 152 -19.66 14.45 -15.35
N PRO A 153 -18.36 14.33 -15.69
CA PRO A 153 -17.53 15.49 -15.89
C PRO A 153 -18.08 16.39 -16.99
N THR A 154 -18.13 17.69 -16.73
CA THR A 154 -18.61 18.68 -17.71
C THR A 154 -17.47 19.40 -18.40
N GLU A 155 -16.39 19.70 -17.66
CA GLU A 155 -15.21 20.38 -18.18
C GLU A 155 -14.01 19.44 -18.22
N GLU A 156 -13.57 18.94 -17.06
CA GLU A 156 -12.35 18.13 -16.94
C GLU A 156 -12.49 17.04 -15.89
N LEU A 157 -11.98 15.84 -16.21
CA LEU A 157 -11.73 14.76 -15.27
C LEU A 157 -10.24 14.43 -15.26
N LYS A 158 -9.59 14.68 -14.13
CA LYS A 158 -8.20 14.30 -13.93
C LYS A 158 -8.09 13.24 -12.84
N VAL A 159 -7.76 12.02 -13.20
CA VAL A 159 -7.44 10.97 -12.22
C VAL A 159 -6.03 11.20 -11.71
N ALA A 160 -5.88 11.41 -10.41
CA ALA A 160 -4.60 11.65 -9.78
C ALA A 160 -3.95 10.36 -9.26
N ALA A 161 -4.76 9.44 -8.74
CA ALA A 161 -4.28 8.19 -8.20
C ALA A 161 -5.37 7.10 -8.21
N VAL A 162 -4.94 5.84 -8.17
CA VAL A 162 -5.79 4.67 -8.00
C VAL A 162 -5.60 4.14 -6.57
N VAL A 163 -6.69 3.80 -5.89
CA VAL A 163 -6.65 3.20 -4.56
C VAL A 163 -6.24 1.73 -4.70
N ARG A 164 -5.19 1.32 -3.97
CA ARG A 164 -4.67 -0.04 -3.97
C ARG A 164 -5.07 -0.83 -2.73
N ALA A 165 -5.14 -0.16 -1.58
CA ALA A 165 -5.55 -0.79 -0.33
C ALA A 165 -6.25 0.19 0.61
N VAL A 166 -7.02 -0.37 1.53
CA VAL A 166 -7.64 0.35 2.65
C VAL A 166 -7.12 -0.26 3.93
N ILE A 167 -6.66 0.59 4.84
CA ILE A 167 -6.12 0.17 6.13
C ILE A 167 -6.99 0.75 7.22
N ARG A 168 -7.58 -0.14 8.03
CA ARG A 168 -8.33 0.22 9.23
C ARG A 168 -7.73 -0.49 10.42
N LYS A 169 -7.39 0.27 11.45
CA LYS A 169 -6.96 -0.27 12.72
C LYS A 169 -8.15 -0.32 13.67
N TYR A 170 -8.40 -1.47 14.24
CA TYR A 170 -9.37 -1.64 15.31
C TYR A 170 -8.65 -1.49 16.65
N ALA A 171 -9.30 -0.83 17.60
CA ALA A 171 -8.77 -0.62 18.95
C ALA A 171 -9.03 -1.85 19.83
#